data_61ca7555fa4aa94eea85a530e707b01c
#
_entry.id   61ca7555fa4aa94eea85a530e707b01c
#
_cell.length_a   1.000
_cell.length_b   1.000
_cell.length_c   1.000
_cell.angle_alpha   90.00
_cell.angle_beta   90.00
_cell.angle_gamma   90.00
#
_symmetry.space_group_name_H-M   'P 1'
#
loop_
_entity.id
_entity.type
_entity.pdbx_description
1 polymer ?
#
loop_
_entity_poly.entity_id
_entity_poly.type
_entity_poly.pdbx_seq_one_letter_code
_entity_poly.pdbx_strand_id
1 'polypeptide(L)'
;MKKQICVGVAVLSLGAFAAHAQELGSPAQSRPLVKTDAVTYLFPEQVSVPAGKPSQVALHFRIAQGLHINSHTPSDEFLIPTTFSIPDGSGVRLDAATYPAGSSITLTYDPTTKLSVYTGEFIIQARLVATAGNHLVQGKLHYQACDQNQCMPPKTITVAIDVIGK
;
A
#
# COMPACT_ATOMS: atom_id res chain seq x y z
N MET A 1 69.53 56.72 -54.12
CA MET A 1 68.15 56.70 -54.55
C MET A 1 67.61 55.26 -54.49
N LYS A 2 66.87 54.87 -53.48
CA LYS A 2 65.90 53.77 -53.43
C LYS A 2 65.38 53.74 -52.06
N LYS A 3 64.12 54.13 -51.85
CA LYS A 3 63.36 54.08 -50.60
C LYS A 3 62.92 52.63 -50.38
N GLN A 4 63.26 52.07 -49.26
CA GLN A 4 62.66 50.83 -48.81
C GLN A 4 61.58 51.16 -47.80
N ILE A 5 60.38 50.67 -48.05
CA ILE A 5 59.20 50.78 -47.24
C ILE A 5 59.15 49.51 -46.36
N CYS A 6 59.28 49.66 -45.06
CA CYS A 6 59.07 48.59 -44.13
C CYS A 6 57.55 48.44 -43.87
N VAL A 7 56.99 47.30 -44.29
CA VAL A 7 55.65 46.93 -44.01
C VAL A 7 55.65 46.12 -42.68
N GLY A 8 55.10 46.72 -41.64
CA GLY A 8 54.94 46.04 -40.37
C GLY A 8 53.72 45.10 -40.44
N VAL A 9 53.96 43.81 -40.19
CA VAL A 9 52.93 42.81 -40.06
C VAL A 9 52.51 42.80 -38.60
N ALA A 10 51.28 43.26 -38.33
CA ALA A 10 50.64 43.10 -37.03
C ALA A 10 50.03 41.70 -36.93
N VAL A 11 50.57 40.88 -36.03
CA VAL A 11 50.00 39.56 -35.69
C VAL A 11 48.91 39.76 -34.66
N LEU A 12 47.64 39.61 -35.08
CA LEU A 12 46.51 39.50 -34.14
C LEU A 12 46.47 38.08 -33.59
N SER A 13 46.77 37.92 -32.30
CA SER A 13 46.53 36.69 -31.56
C SER A 13 45.04 36.60 -31.17
N LEU A 14 44.27 35.75 -31.87
CA LEU A 14 42.93 35.34 -31.44
C LEU A 14 43.08 34.44 -30.20
N GLY A 15 42.75 34.97 -29.04
CA GLY A 15 42.56 34.17 -27.83
C GLY A 15 41.27 33.36 -27.94
N ALA A 16 41.38 32.03 -28.00
CA ALA A 16 40.24 31.13 -27.89
C ALA A 16 39.74 31.09 -26.47
N PHE A 17 38.61 31.74 -26.19
CA PHE A 17 37.89 31.54 -24.94
C PHE A 17 37.20 30.19 -25.01
N ALA A 18 37.73 29.20 -24.29
CA ALA A 18 37.02 27.93 -24.03
C ALA A 18 35.86 28.23 -23.10
N ALA A 19 34.65 28.24 -23.64
CA ALA A 19 33.42 28.27 -22.86
C ALA A 19 33.25 26.92 -22.15
N HIS A 20 33.52 26.87 -20.84
CA HIS A 20 33.12 25.74 -19.99
C HIS A 20 31.61 25.80 -19.85
N ALA A 21 30.89 24.98 -20.58
CA ALA A 21 29.51 24.69 -20.34
C ALA A 21 29.44 23.92 -19.01
N GLN A 22 29.03 24.59 -17.93
CA GLN A 22 28.63 23.91 -16.70
C GLN A 22 27.35 23.17 -17.02
N GLU A 23 27.43 21.84 -17.07
CA GLU A 23 26.23 20.99 -16.98
C GLU A 23 25.53 21.30 -15.67
N LEU A 24 24.46 22.09 -15.75
CA LEU A 24 23.47 22.23 -14.72
C LEU A 24 22.83 20.83 -14.56
N GLY A 25 23.29 20.11 -13.55
CA GLY A 25 22.69 18.82 -13.17
C GLY A 25 21.17 18.99 -13.08
N SER A 26 20.46 18.22 -13.90
CA SER A 26 19.00 18.14 -13.83
C SER A 26 18.60 17.89 -12.39
N PRO A 27 17.65 18.68 -11.81
CA PRO A 27 17.14 18.38 -10.49
C PRO A 27 16.60 16.94 -10.53
N ALA A 28 17.13 16.09 -9.67
CA ALA A 28 16.61 14.74 -9.47
C ALA A 28 15.10 14.86 -9.31
N GLN A 29 14.36 14.44 -10.31
CA GLN A 29 12.90 14.36 -10.25
C GLN A 29 12.60 13.41 -9.10
N SER A 30 12.24 13.95 -7.94
CA SER A 30 11.67 13.19 -6.85
C SER A 30 10.44 12.49 -7.44
N ARG A 31 10.59 11.18 -7.75
CA ARG A 31 9.45 10.34 -8.08
C ARG A 31 8.42 10.56 -6.97
N PRO A 32 7.15 10.88 -7.31
CA PRO A 32 6.12 10.91 -6.31
C PRO A 32 6.18 9.56 -5.59
N LEU A 33 6.38 9.56 -4.29
CA LEU A 33 6.21 8.37 -3.47
C LEU A 33 4.76 7.95 -3.69
N VAL A 34 4.54 6.98 -4.57
CA VAL A 34 3.26 6.29 -4.66
C VAL A 34 3.09 5.69 -3.27
N LYS A 35 2.22 6.31 -2.48
CA LYS A 35 1.90 5.86 -1.13
C LYS A 35 1.15 4.54 -1.28
N THR A 36 1.90 3.46 -1.44
CA THR A 36 1.35 2.11 -1.53
C THR A 36 0.64 1.84 -0.21
N ASP A 37 -0.62 1.46 -0.27
CA ASP A 37 -1.33 1.06 0.94
C ASP A 37 -0.60 -0.13 1.57
N ALA A 38 -0.46 -0.11 2.89
CA ALA A 38 0.19 -1.19 3.62
C ALA A 38 -0.53 -2.54 3.42
N VAL A 39 -1.84 -2.49 3.14
CA VAL A 39 -2.66 -3.66 2.83
C VAL A 39 -3.42 -3.41 1.53
N THR A 40 -3.39 -4.39 0.63
CA THR A 40 -4.14 -4.39 -0.64
C THR A 40 -5.16 -5.52 -0.60
N TYR A 41 -6.42 -5.21 -0.97
CA TYR A 41 -7.44 -6.22 -1.23
C TYR A 41 -7.21 -6.82 -2.62
N LEU A 42 -7.13 -8.14 -2.68
CA LEU A 42 -6.90 -8.90 -3.91
C LEU A 42 -8.22 -9.50 -4.39
N PHE A 43 -8.34 -9.68 -5.72
CA PHE A 43 -9.46 -10.39 -6.33
C PHE A 43 -10.85 -9.86 -5.93
N PRO A 44 -11.20 -8.60 -6.29
CA PRO A 44 -12.54 -8.08 -6.11
C PRO A 44 -13.51 -8.75 -7.10
N GLU A 45 -13.75 -10.06 -6.93
CA GLU A 45 -14.58 -10.85 -7.81
C GLU A 45 -16.05 -10.71 -7.43
N GLN A 46 -16.91 -10.91 -8.43
CA GLN A 46 -18.34 -11.03 -8.21
C GLN A 46 -18.65 -12.41 -7.59
N VAL A 47 -19.36 -12.43 -6.50
CA VAL A 47 -19.77 -13.64 -5.80
C VAL A 47 -21.28 -13.85 -5.88
N SER A 48 -21.73 -15.05 -6.24
CA SER A 48 -23.14 -15.42 -6.21
C SER A 48 -23.44 -16.24 -4.96
N VAL A 49 -24.45 -15.82 -4.20
CA VAL A 49 -24.88 -16.49 -2.96
C VAL A 49 -26.40 -16.72 -2.97
N PRO A 50 -26.91 -17.81 -2.36
CA PRO A 50 -28.34 -17.99 -2.21
C PRO A 50 -28.93 -16.88 -1.34
N ALA A 51 -29.98 -16.20 -1.84
CA ALA A 51 -30.63 -15.12 -1.09
C ALA A 51 -31.17 -15.61 0.27
N GLY A 52 -30.98 -14.84 1.30
CA GLY A 52 -31.41 -15.10 2.67
C GLY A 52 -30.67 -16.21 3.40
N LYS A 53 -29.66 -16.85 2.78
CA LYS A 53 -28.87 -17.93 3.39
C LYS A 53 -27.44 -17.50 3.65
N PRO A 54 -26.85 -17.87 4.81
CA PRO A 54 -25.43 -17.60 5.07
C PRO A 54 -24.54 -18.34 4.08
N SER A 55 -23.63 -17.62 3.45
CA SER A 55 -22.68 -18.13 2.45
C SER A 55 -21.28 -17.63 2.73
N GLN A 56 -20.28 -18.50 2.59
CA GLN A 56 -18.89 -18.18 2.86
C GLN A 56 -18.22 -17.57 1.64
N VAL A 57 -17.54 -16.45 1.84
CA VAL A 57 -16.78 -15.73 0.82
C VAL A 57 -15.36 -15.49 1.35
N ALA A 58 -14.36 -15.88 0.58
CA ALA A 58 -12.96 -15.65 0.92
C ALA A 58 -12.52 -14.27 0.47
N LEU A 59 -12.05 -13.44 1.40
CA LEU A 59 -11.51 -12.11 1.15
C LEU A 59 -9.99 -12.19 1.26
N HIS A 60 -9.31 -11.98 0.14
CA HIS A 60 -7.85 -12.13 0.03
C HIS A 60 -7.16 -10.77 0.17
N PHE A 61 -6.14 -10.71 1.00
CA PHE A 61 -5.36 -9.50 1.26
C PHE A 61 -3.87 -9.77 1.14
N ARG A 62 -3.14 -8.74 0.72
CA ARG A 62 -1.66 -8.74 0.69
C ARG A 62 -1.14 -7.56 1.51
N ILE A 63 -0.21 -7.84 2.40
CA ILE A 63 0.54 -6.85 3.17
C ILE A 63 1.82 -6.52 2.40
N ALA A 64 2.16 -5.24 2.33
CA ALA A 64 3.38 -4.77 1.67
C ALA A 64 4.63 -5.39 2.32
N GLN A 65 5.62 -5.68 1.49
CA GLN A 65 6.88 -6.28 1.96
C GLN A 65 7.54 -5.41 3.05
N GLY A 66 8.07 -6.05 4.08
CA GLY A 66 8.72 -5.38 5.22
C GLY A 66 7.74 -4.84 6.27
N LEU A 67 6.42 -4.98 6.03
CA LEU A 67 5.39 -4.60 6.99
C LEU A 67 4.69 -5.84 7.57
N HIS A 68 4.11 -5.64 8.73
CA HIS A 68 3.12 -6.52 9.34
C HIS A 68 1.93 -5.71 9.84
N ILE A 69 0.82 -6.37 10.06
CA ILE A 69 -0.34 -5.79 10.75
C ILE A 69 -0.67 -6.64 11.98
N ASN A 70 -1.21 -6.02 13.03
CA ASN A 70 -1.68 -6.81 14.16
C ASN A 70 -2.72 -7.83 13.71
N SER A 71 -2.72 -9.02 14.30
CA SER A 71 -3.74 -10.02 14.00
C SER A 71 -5.12 -9.59 14.52
N HIS A 72 -6.15 -10.38 14.25
CA HIS A 72 -7.48 -10.14 14.86
C HIS A 72 -7.47 -10.34 16.38
N THR A 73 -6.58 -11.17 16.87
CA THR A 73 -6.36 -11.41 18.30
C THR A 73 -4.91 -11.05 18.65
N PRO A 74 -4.60 -9.76 18.78
CA PRO A 74 -3.25 -9.32 19.13
C PRO A 74 -2.87 -9.79 20.54
N SER A 75 -1.57 -9.81 20.82
CA SER A 75 -1.05 -10.30 22.11
C SER A 75 -1.24 -9.33 23.28
N ASP A 76 -1.65 -8.10 23.01
CA ASP A 76 -1.81 -7.04 23.99
C ASP A 76 -3.06 -6.20 23.69
N GLU A 77 -3.78 -5.79 24.73
CA GLU A 77 -5.05 -5.03 24.62
C GLU A 77 -4.87 -3.62 24.05
N PHE A 78 -3.67 -3.04 24.11
CA PHE A 78 -3.37 -1.72 23.54
C PHE A 78 -3.07 -1.76 22.05
N LEU A 79 -2.91 -2.96 21.48
CA LEU A 79 -2.69 -3.13 20.04
C LEU A 79 -4.02 -3.08 19.29
N ILE A 80 -4.04 -2.35 18.18
CA ILE A 80 -5.24 -2.23 17.33
C ILE A 80 -5.44 -3.53 16.54
N PRO A 81 -6.52 -4.29 16.77
CA PRO A 81 -6.77 -5.53 16.06
C PRO A 81 -7.18 -5.28 14.60
N THR A 82 -6.87 -6.23 13.72
CA THR A 82 -7.41 -6.25 12.36
C THR A 82 -8.87 -6.69 12.41
N THR A 83 -9.79 -5.85 11.88
CA THR A 83 -11.23 -6.13 11.86
C THR A 83 -11.84 -5.83 10.50
N PHE A 84 -12.75 -6.70 10.07
CA PHE A 84 -13.57 -6.51 8.87
C PHE A 84 -15.02 -6.27 9.25
N SER A 85 -15.66 -5.33 8.55
CA SER A 85 -17.08 -5.00 8.78
C SER A 85 -17.78 -4.66 7.46
N ILE A 86 -19.09 -4.81 7.44
CA ILE A 86 -19.97 -4.37 6.35
C ILE A 86 -20.93 -3.35 6.94
N PRO A 87 -21.05 -2.13 6.32
CA PRO A 87 -22.03 -1.14 6.77
C PRO A 87 -23.46 -1.63 6.57
N ASP A 88 -24.34 -1.21 7.44
CA ASP A 88 -25.78 -1.46 7.32
C ASP A 88 -26.36 -0.84 6.04
N GLY A 89 -27.47 -1.40 5.55
CA GLY A 89 -28.22 -0.85 4.42
C GLY A 89 -27.68 -1.24 3.04
N SER A 90 -26.64 -2.06 2.95
CA SER A 90 -26.06 -2.51 1.67
C SER A 90 -26.83 -3.66 1.00
N GLY A 91 -27.89 -4.18 1.62
CA GLY A 91 -28.58 -5.41 1.17
C GLY A 91 -27.81 -6.69 1.48
N VAL A 92 -26.60 -6.57 2.07
CA VAL A 92 -25.75 -7.67 2.50
C VAL A 92 -25.35 -7.45 3.96
N ARG A 93 -25.48 -8.49 4.78
CA ARG A 93 -25.08 -8.47 6.19
C ARG A 93 -23.90 -9.42 6.41
N LEU A 94 -22.93 -8.98 7.19
CA LEU A 94 -21.88 -9.85 7.71
C LEU A 94 -22.44 -10.64 8.89
N ASP A 95 -22.55 -11.95 8.73
CA ASP A 95 -23.03 -12.85 9.77
C ASP A 95 -21.91 -13.28 10.73
N ALA A 96 -20.73 -13.58 10.15
CA ALA A 96 -19.50 -13.87 10.89
C ALA A 96 -18.28 -13.60 10.01
N ALA A 97 -17.14 -13.34 10.65
CA ALA A 97 -15.85 -13.32 10.01
C ALA A 97 -14.88 -14.25 10.75
N THR A 98 -14.25 -15.15 10.02
CA THR A 98 -13.21 -16.04 10.57
C THR A 98 -11.86 -15.57 10.04
N TYR A 99 -10.96 -15.31 10.98
CA TYR A 99 -9.61 -14.81 10.70
C TYR A 99 -8.60 -15.95 10.82
N PRO A 100 -7.49 -15.91 10.08
CA PRO A 100 -6.41 -16.87 10.25
C PRO A 100 -5.74 -16.68 11.62
N ALA A 101 -5.04 -17.70 12.08
CA ALA A 101 -4.17 -17.57 13.23
C ALA A 101 -3.04 -16.57 12.92
N GLY A 102 -2.71 -15.70 13.86
CA GLY A 102 -1.57 -14.81 13.75
C GLY A 102 -0.25 -15.56 13.84
N SER A 103 0.75 -15.08 13.11
CA SER A 103 2.13 -15.52 13.26
C SER A 103 2.78 -14.79 14.44
N SER A 104 3.62 -15.49 15.19
CA SER A 104 4.38 -14.88 16.30
C SER A 104 5.66 -14.25 15.78
N ILE A 105 5.85 -12.96 16.02
CA ILE A 105 7.11 -12.24 15.76
C ILE A 105 7.63 -11.56 17.02
N THR A 106 8.90 -11.18 17.02
CA THR A 106 9.52 -10.30 18.02
C THR A 106 10.10 -9.09 17.32
N LEU A 107 10.15 -7.95 18.00
CA LEU A 107 10.76 -6.74 17.47
C LEU A 107 12.26 -6.70 17.85
N THR A 108 13.05 -6.06 17.00
CA THR A 108 14.51 -6.00 17.20
C THR A 108 14.88 -5.33 18.53
N TYR A 109 14.11 -4.31 18.95
CA TYR A 109 14.35 -3.57 20.20
C TYR A 109 13.69 -4.21 21.43
N ASP A 110 12.76 -5.17 21.21
CA ASP A 110 12.12 -5.93 22.29
C ASP A 110 12.00 -7.41 21.87
N PRO A 111 13.09 -8.19 22.03
CA PRO A 111 13.11 -9.60 21.65
C PRO A 111 12.34 -10.50 22.62
N THR A 112 11.87 -9.98 23.74
CA THR A 112 11.14 -10.75 24.77
C THR A 112 9.65 -10.76 24.55
N THR A 113 9.08 -9.69 23.99
CA THR A 113 7.66 -9.57 23.71
C THR A 113 7.32 -10.20 22.36
N LYS A 114 6.40 -11.18 22.40
CA LYS A 114 5.87 -11.82 21.20
C LYS A 114 4.61 -11.12 20.75
N LEU A 115 4.60 -10.68 19.49
CA LEU A 115 3.44 -10.09 18.84
C LEU A 115 2.72 -11.11 17.96
N SER A 116 1.39 -11.09 17.99
CA SER A 116 0.53 -11.87 17.09
C SER A 116 0.15 -10.99 15.88
N VAL A 117 0.65 -11.34 14.70
CA VAL A 117 0.56 -10.49 13.50
C VAL A 117 0.19 -11.28 12.25
N TYR A 118 -0.22 -10.56 11.19
CA TYR A 118 -0.28 -11.06 9.82
C TYR A 118 0.85 -10.45 9.01
N THR A 119 1.45 -11.26 8.11
CA THR A 119 2.48 -10.87 7.14
C THR A 119 2.17 -11.49 5.78
N GLY A 120 2.68 -10.92 4.70
CA GLY A 120 2.49 -11.47 3.37
C GLY A 120 1.02 -11.50 2.95
N GLU A 121 0.50 -12.65 2.56
CA GLU A 121 -0.90 -12.81 2.20
C GLU A 121 -1.70 -13.48 3.32
N PHE A 122 -2.95 -13.04 3.49
CA PHE A 122 -3.88 -13.65 4.44
C PHE A 122 -5.32 -13.59 3.91
N ILE A 123 -6.16 -14.45 4.43
CA ILE A 123 -7.55 -14.61 4.00
C ILE A 123 -8.48 -14.45 5.20
N ILE A 124 -9.50 -13.61 5.04
CA ILE A 124 -10.63 -13.54 5.97
C ILE A 124 -11.79 -14.30 5.33
N GLN A 125 -12.32 -15.29 6.04
CA GLN A 125 -13.53 -16.02 5.61
C GLN A 125 -14.75 -15.28 6.13
N ALA A 126 -15.39 -14.49 5.26
CA ALA A 126 -16.60 -13.74 5.60
C ALA A 126 -17.84 -14.60 5.33
N ARG A 127 -18.71 -14.78 6.33
CA ARG A 127 -20.01 -15.39 6.13
C ARG A 127 -21.04 -14.29 5.91
N LEU A 128 -21.57 -14.22 4.68
CA LEU A 128 -22.47 -13.18 4.24
C LEU A 128 -23.90 -13.69 4.09
N VAL A 129 -24.88 -12.85 4.39
CA VAL A 129 -26.30 -13.05 4.05
C VAL A 129 -26.73 -11.90 3.18
N ALA A 130 -27.11 -12.18 1.93
CA ALA A 130 -27.57 -11.20 0.97
C ALA A 130 -29.09 -11.31 0.76
N THR A 131 -29.76 -10.18 0.53
CA THR A 131 -31.11 -10.16 -0.05
C THR A 131 -31.04 -10.51 -1.55
N ALA A 132 -32.18 -10.82 -2.17
CA ALA A 132 -32.21 -11.06 -3.60
C ALA A 132 -31.79 -9.81 -4.39
N GLY A 133 -31.04 -10.00 -5.49
CA GLY A 133 -30.58 -8.91 -6.37
C GLY A 133 -29.07 -8.71 -6.36
N ASN A 134 -28.63 -7.61 -7.01
CA ASN A 134 -27.23 -7.25 -7.14
C ASN A 134 -26.86 -6.18 -6.11
N HIS A 135 -25.77 -6.39 -5.39
CA HIS A 135 -25.32 -5.52 -4.31
C HIS A 135 -23.83 -5.23 -4.46
N LEU A 136 -23.45 -3.95 -4.61
CA LEU A 136 -22.06 -3.51 -4.50
C LEU A 136 -21.79 -3.09 -3.05
N VAL A 137 -21.16 -3.98 -2.31
CA VAL A 137 -20.87 -3.80 -0.88
C VAL A 137 -19.55 -3.07 -0.70
N GLN A 138 -19.56 -2.00 0.10
CA GLN A 138 -18.38 -1.25 0.51
C GLN A 138 -17.95 -1.70 1.92
N GLY A 139 -17.42 -2.93 2.02
CA GLY A 139 -16.85 -3.43 3.27
C GLY A 139 -15.66 -2.59 3.72
N LYS A 140 -15.29 -2.70 4.98
CA LYS A 140 -14.19 -1.96 5.60
C LYS A 140 -13.26 -2.91 6.33
N LEU A 141 -11.96 -2.84 6.00
CA LEU A 141 -10.91 -3.47 6.78
C LEU A 141 -10.18 -2.40 7.58
N HIS A 142 -10.28 -2.48 8.90
CA HIS A 142 -9.54 -1.63 9.84
C HIS A 142 -8.33 -2.39 10.35
N TYR A 143 -7.15 -1.75 10.36
CA TYR A 143 -5.89 -2.35 10.78
C TYR A 143 -4.88 -1.30 11.20
N GLN A 144 -3.84 -1.73 11.88
CA GLN A 144 -2.63 -0.94 12.13
C GLN A 144 -1.43 -1.68 11.55
N ALA A 145 -0.68 -1.00 10.67
CA ALA A 145 0.54 -1.53 10.07
C ALA A 145 1.77 -1.02 10.82
N CYS A 146 2.76 -1.90 10.97
CA CYS A 146 4.03 -1.61 11.62
C CYS A 146 5.18 -2.17 10.77
N ASP A 147 6.34 -1.56 10.91
CA ASP A 147 7.64 -2.14 10.52
C ASP A 147 8.39 -2.66 11.76
N GLN A 148 9.69 -2.91 11.66
CA GLN A 148 10.50 -3.40 12.78
C GLN A 148 10.77 -2.35 13.87
N ASN A 149 10.47 -1.07 13.63
CA ASN A 149 10.86 0.04 14.48
C ASN A 149 9.67 0.86 15.00
N GLN A 150 8.58 0.93 14.21
CA GLN A 150 7.46 1.80 14.52
C GLN A 150 6.15 1.30 13.93
N CYS A 151 5.05 1.70 14.54
CA CYS A 151 3.69 1.51 14.02
C CYS A 151 3.18 2.80 13.38
N MET A 152 2.54 2.67 12.24
CA MET A 152 1.82 3.74 11.57
C MET A 152 0.48 4.01 12.26
N PRO A 153 -0.15 5.17 12.06
CA PRO A 153 -1.51 5.39 12.51
C PRO A 153 -2.47 4.32 11.96
N PRO A 154 -3.47 3.90 12.72
CA PRO A 154 -4.48 2.96 12.25
C PRO A 154 -5.14 3.45 10.95
N LYS A 155 -5.46 2.53 10.05
CA LYS A 155 -6.04 2.80 8.75
C LYS A 155 -7.25 1.92 8.48
N THR A 156 -8.20 2.47 7.72
CA THR A 156 -9.33 1.71 7.17
C THR A 156 -9.27 1.78 5.66
N ILE A 157 -9.29 0.62 5.00
CA ILE A 157 -9.45 0.54 3.55
C ILE A 157 -10.83 0.02 3.18
N THR A 158 -11.29 0.41 1.98
CA THR A 158 -12.52 -0.12 1.40
C THR A 158 -12.26 -1.48 0.76
N VAL A 159 -13.16 -2.42 1.05
CA VAL A 159 -13.18 -3.77 0.46
C VAL A 159 -14.46 -3.86 -0.37
N ALA A 160 -14.34 -3.59 -1.67
CA ALA A 160 -15.47 -3.65 -2.60
C ALA A 160 -15.79 -5.11 -2.94
N ILE A 161 -17.01 -5.55 -2.66
CA ILE A 161 -17.49 -6.89 -2.94
C ILE A 161 -18.76 -6.79 -3.78
N ASP A 162 -18.76 -7.37 -4.98
CA ASP A 162 -19.93 -7.47 -5.84
C ASP A 162 -20.67 -8.78 -5.52
N VAL A 163 -21.87 -8.67 -4.92
CA VAL A 163 -22.63 -9.82 -4.42
C VAL A 163 -23.94 -9.95 -5.18
N ILE A 164 -24.18 -11.12 -5.76
CA ILE A 164 -25.47 -11.48 -6.39
C ILE A 164 -26.22 -12.43 -5.48
N GLY A 165 -27.33 -11.97 -4.90
CA GLY A 165 -28.30 -12.80 -4.18
C GLY A 165 -29.26 -13.49 -5.17
N LYS A 166 -29.24 -14.81 -5.24
CA LYS A 166 -30.07 -15.65 -6.12
C LYS A 166 -31.12 -16.43 -5.34
#